data_35de3b01c202c017783bc2cd1b0b630e
#
_entry.id   35de3b01c202c017783bc2cd1b0b630e
#
_cell.length_a   1.000
_cell.length_b   1.000
_cell.length_c   1.000
_cell.angle_alpha   90.00
_cell.angle_beta   90.00
_cell.angle_gamma   90.00
#
_symmetry.space_group_name_H-M   'P 1'
#
loop_
_entity.id
_entity.type
_entity.pdbx_description
1 polymer ?
#
loop_
_entity_poly.entity_id
_entity_poly.type
_entity_poly.pdbx_seq_one_letter_code
_entity_poly.pdbx_strand_id
1 'polypeptide(L)'
;MGKRVTYEKETVDKETGESLKTYTEAIIPREPDFIKLYLESITKLNDVQGWTDPILYELLKLMNYRNEIVLNAAVKKRMSAEIGISTRTIDNGLYMLVKKDIIFREDVGLYKGNPFLFGKGEWRDIRELRMAVVFNPKGQSISTEVVKGDSMTQEERILQEAIKNNIKFLNRVVGYLNC
;
A
#
# COMPACT_ATOMS: atom_id res chain seq x y z
N MET A 1 20.56 9.93 1.16
CA MET A 1 21.54 10.09 0.10
C MET A 1 20.78 10.24 -1.22
N GLY A 2 21.00 11.28 -2.01
CA GLY A 2 20.29 11.53 -3.26
C GLY A 2 20.74 10.56 -4.36
N LYS A 3 19.91 10.43 -5.41
CA LYS A 3 20.24 9.66 -6.62
C LYS A 3 21.07 10.52 -7.55
N ARG A 4 22.24 10.03 -8.00
CA ARG A 4 23.04 10.68 -9.04
C ARG A 4 22.43 10.31 -10.39
N VAL A 5 22.16 11.31 -11.22
CA VAL A 5 21.64 11.16 -12.57
C VAL A 5 22.56 11.91 -13.51
N THR A 6 22.97 11.26 -14.59
CA THR A 6 23.79 11.86 -15.65
C THR A 6 22.87 12.17 -16.83
N TYR A 7 22.86 13.42 -17.25
CA TYR A 7 22.17 13.87 -18.46
C TYR A 7 23.19 14.00 -19.57
N GLU A 8 22.92 13.34 -20.69
CA GLU A 8 23.69 13.50 -21.93
C GLU A 8 22.92 14.44 -22.84
N LYS A 9 23.61 15.49 -23.32
CA LYS A 9 23.10 16.40 -24.33
C LYS A 9 24.05 16.37 -25.53
N GLU A 10 23.53 15.96 -26.67
CA GLU A 10 24.25 16.03 -27.94
C GLU A 10 23.81 17.29 -28.70
N THR A 11 24.77 18.10 -29.10
CA THR A 11 24.55 19.29 -29.93
C THR A 11 25.36 19.11 -31.20
N VAL A 12 24.68 19.12 -32.34
CA VAL A 12 25.32 19.03 -33.66
C VAL A 12 25.43 20.43 -34.25
N ASP A 13 26.63 20.79 -34.61
CA ASP A 13 26.85 22.00 -35.34
C ASP A 13 26.34 21.83 -36.80
N LYS A 14 25.44 22.71 -37.22
CA LYS A 14 24.78 22.61 -38.52
C LYS A 14 25.68 23.01 -39.71
N GLU A 15 26.77 23.75 -39.44
CA GLU A 15 27.68 24.21 -40.48
C GLU A 15 28.83 23.24 -40.68
N THR A 16 29.37 22.68 -39.60
CA THR A 16 30.53 21.77 -39.66
C THR A 16 30.15 20.29 -39.61
N GLY A 17 28.91 19.96 -39.14
CA GLY A 17 28.47 18.58 -38.92
C GLY A 17 29.09 17.90 -37.70
N GLU A 18 29.89 18.62 -36.92
CA GLU A 18 30.53 18.09 -35.73
C GLU A 18 29.51 17.94 -34.57
N SER A 19 29.55 16.82 -33.87
CA SER A 19 28.71 16.58 -32.69
C SER A 19 29.51 16.77 -31.42
N LEU A 20 29.00 17.61 -30.51
CA LEU A 20 29.52 17.82 -29.17
C LEU A 20 28.59 17.16 -28.14
N LYS A 21 29.12 16.19 -27.41
CA LYS A 21 28.42 15.55 -26.30
C LYS A 21 28.82 16.19 -24.98
N THR A 22 27.84 16.77 -24.30
CA THR A 22 28.00 17.36 -22.98
C THR A 22 27.33 16.48 -21.93
N TYR A 23 28.08 16.12 -20.90
CA TYR A 23 27.57 15.34 -19.77
C TYR A 23 27.38 16.26 -18.57
N THR A 24 26.17 16.27 -18.03
CA THR A 24 25.85 17.01 -16.80
C THR A 24 25.42 16.03 -15.71
N GLU A 25 26.15 16.02 -14.62
CA GLU A 25 25.76 15.24 -13.45
C GLU A 25 24.91 16.09 -12.49
N ALA A 26 23.75 15.58 -12.09
CA ALA A 26 22.92 16.20 -11.07
C ALA A 26 22.64 15.21 -9.94
N ILE A 27 22.64 15.70 -8.71
CA ILE A 27 22.19 14.94 -7.54
C ILE A 27 20.74 15.31 -7.30
N ILE A 28 19.83 14.37 -7.59
CA ILE A 28 18.41 14.53 -7.29
C ILE A 28 18.20 14.16 -5.83
N PRO A 29 17.64 15.06 -5.00
CA PRO A 29 17.27 14.73 -3.63
C PRO A 29 16.35 13.50 -3.59
N ARG A 30 16.48 12.70 -2.54
CA ARG A 30 15.53 11.60 -2.32
C ARG A 30 14.14 12.19 -2.09
N GLU A 31 13.15 11.63 -2.77
CA GLU A 31 11.75 11.95 -2.52
C GLU A 31 11.41 11.69 -1.05
N PRO A 32 10.67 12.61 -0.39
CA PRO A 32 10.17 12.37 0.95
C PRO A 32 9.34 11.07 1.02
N ASP A 33 9.31 10.46 2.19
CA ASP A 33 8.43 9.30 2.39
C ASP A 33 6.97 9.71 2.18
N PHE A 34 6.26 8.97 1.35
CA PHE A 34 4.87 9.24 1.03
C PHE A 34 4.03 7.97 1.05
N ILE A 35 2.72 8.13 1.17
CA ILE A 35 1.74 7.07 1.06
C ILE A 35 0.73 7.44 -0.02
N LYS A 36 0.45 6.52 -0.91
CA LYS A 36 -0.61 6.65 -1.91
C LYS A 36 -1.95 6.45 -1.24
N LEU A 37 -2.87 7.40 -1.45
CA LEU A 37 -4.27 7.29 -1.05
C LEU A 37 -5.11 7.08 -2.30
N TYR A 38 -5.94 6.04 -2.32
CA TYR A 38 -6.76 5.71 -3.48
C TYR A 38 -8.15 6.31 -3.36
N LEU A 39 -8.50 7.19 -4.30
CA LEU A 39 -9.78 7.92 -4.32
C LEU A 39 -10.98 6.99 -4.49
N GLU A 40 -10.79 5.85 -5.14
CA GLU A 40 -11.82 4.83 -5.38
C GLU A 40 -12.53 4.37 -4.10
N SER A 41 -11.80 4.32 -2.99
CA SER A 41 -12.31 3.84 -1.70
C SER A 41 -12.29 4.91 -0.61
N ILE A 42 -11.99 6.17 -0.95
CA ILE A 42 -11.81 7.26 0.03
C ILE A 42 -13.06 7.53 0.88
N THR A 43 -14.24 7.25 0.33
CA THR A 43 -15.52 7.41 1.03
C THR A 43 -15.60 6.58 2.31
N LYS A 44 -14.86 5.47 2.42
CA LYS A 44 -14.76 4.68 3.65
C LYS A 44 -14.17 5.47 4.82
N LEU A 45 -13.34 6.49 4.53
CA LEU A 45 -12.75 7.35 5.56
C LEU A 45 -13.78 8.33 6.14
N ASN A 46 -14.84 8.68 5.39
CA ASN A 46 -15.89 9.57 5.89
C ASN A 46 -16.70 8.95 7.03
N ASP A 47 -16.74 7.62 7.11
CA ASP A 47 -17.43 6.89 8.16
C ASP A 47 -16.60 6.76 9.46
N VAL A 48 -15.38 7.26 9.45
CA VAL A 48 -14.47 7.20 10.61
C VAL A 48 -14.61 8.47 11.42
N GLN A 49 -14.69 8.34 12.73
CA GLN A 49 -14.85 9.50 13.61
C GLN A 49 -13.55 10.31 13.63
N GLY A 50 -13.62 11.63 13.49
CA GLY A 50 -12.46 12.53 13.34
C GLY A 50 -11.42 12.44 14.47
N TRP A 51 -11.81 12.01 15.67
CA TRP A 51 -10.84 11.78 16.76
C TRP A 51 -9.86 10.63 16.49
N THR A 52 -10.16 9.75 15.53
CA THR A 52 -9.26 8.66 15.12
C THR A 52 -8.23 9.09 14.09
N ASP A 53 -8.40 10.24 13.45
CA ASP A 53 -7.51 10.72 12.39
C ASP A 53 -6.04 10.84 12.85
N PRO A 54 -5.73 11.41 14.01
CA PRO A 54 -4.35 11.50 14.49
C PRO A 54 -3.74 10.10 14.70
N ILE A 55 -4.56 9.11 15.15
CA ILE A 55 -4.12 7.73 15.32
C ILE A 55 -3.82 7.12 13.95
N LEU A 56 -4.72 7.31 12.98
CA LEU A 56 -4.53 6.80 11.62
C LEU A 56 -3.26 7.38 10.99
N TYR A 57 -3.00 8.69 11.11
CA TYR A 57 -1.79 9.31 10.57
C TYR A 57 -0.51 8.73 11.16
N GLU A 58 -0.47 8.50 12.47
CA GLU A 58 0.69 7.87 13.10
C GLU A 58 0.87 6.42 12.65
N LEU A 59 -0.22 5.67 12.48
CA LEU A 59 -0.16 4.31 11.92
C LEU A 59 0.41 4.30 10.50
N LEU A 60 -0.04 5.23 9.65
CA LEU A 60 0.43 5.34 8.28
C LEU A 60 1.92 5.69 8.20
N LYS A 61 2.45 6.52 9.11
CA LYS A 61 3.89 6.78 9.21
C LYS A 61 4.70 5.51 9.52
N LEU A 62 4.15 4.61 10.32
CA LEU A 62 4.78 3.34 10.69
C LEU A 62 4.65 2.26 9.63
N MET A 63 3.77 2.44 8.65
CA MET A 63 3.46 1.46 7.62
C MET A 63 4.68 1.20 6.72
N ASN A 64 5.03 -0.06 6.53
CA ASN A 64 6.09 -0.50 5.63
C ASN A 64 5.58 -0.72 4.18
N TYR A 65 6.46 -1.13 3.27
CA TYR A 65 6.12 -1.40 1.86
C TYR A 65 5.19 -2.60 1.63
N ARG A 66 4.95 -3.42 2.66
CA ARG A 66 3.96 -4.50 2.66
C ARG A 66 2.63 -4.10 3.29
N ASN A 67 2.45 -2.79 3.54
CA ASN A 67 1.35 -2.23 4.30
C ASN A 67 1.25 -2.76 5.75
N GLU A 68 2.32 -3.37 6.28
CA GLU A 68 2.35 -3.87 7.65
C GLU A 68 2.69 -2.75 8.64
N ILE A 69 2.07 -2.79 9.80
CA ILE A 69 2.21 -1.84 10.89
C ILE A 69 2.47 -2.64 12.17
N VAL A 70 3.68 -2.53 12.70
CA VAL A 70 4.06 -3.19 13.95
C VAL A 70 3.84 -2.25 15.13
N LEU A 71 2.98 -2.65 16.07
CA LEU A 71 2.54 -1.85 17.19
C LEU A 71 2.77 -2.59 18.51
N ASN A 72 3.98 -2.49 19.06
CA ASN A 72 4.28 -2.98 20.40
C ASN A 72 3.94 -1.92 21.47
N ALA A 73 4.04 -2.30 22.75
CA ALA A 73 3.73 -1.41 23.88
C ALA A 73 4.59 -0.12 23.89
N ALA A 74 5.87 -0.21 23.51
CA ALA A 74 6.76 0.95 23.46
C ALA A 74 6.35 1.94 22.35
N VAL A 75 5.99 1.41 21.16
CA VAL A 75 5.49 2.23 20.04
C VAL A 75 4.18 2.91 20.41
N LYS A 76 3.23 2.19 21.03
CA LYS A 76 1.97 2.79 21.51
C LYS A 76 2.20 3.90 22.52
N LYS A 77 3.13 3.71 23.46
CA LYS A 77 3.47 4.75 24.45
C LYS A 77 4.05 5.99 23.79
N ARG A 78 4.90 5.83 22.78
CA ARG A 78 5.43 6.95 21.98
C ARG A 78 4.34 7.67 21.21
N MET A 79 3.46 6.95 20.50
CA MET A 79 2.29 7.53 19.83
C MET A 79 1.40 8.30 20.80
N SER A 80 1.14 7.73 21.99
CA SER A 80 0.36 8.37 23.05
C SER A 80 0.95 9.72 23.45
N ALA A 81 2.25 9.81 23.61
CA ALA A 81 2.95 11.05 23.93
C ALA A 81 2.90 12.05 22.75
N GLU A 82 3.05 11.57 21.53
CA GLU A 82 3.11 12.41 20.31
C GLU A 82 1.74 13.01 19.97
N ILE A 83 0.66 12.24 20.10
CA ILE A 83 -0.71 12.68 19.83
C ILE A 83 -1.33 13.41 21.05
N GLY A 84 -0.81 13.17 22.26
CA GLY A 84 -1.39 13.71 23.50
C GLY A 84 -2.63 12.99 24.01
N ILE A 85 -2.80 11.69 23.68
CA ILE A 85 -3.94 10.86 24.09
C ILE A 85 -3.47 9.60 24.85
N SER A 86 -4.36 8.99 25.64
CA SER A 86 -4.03 7.78 26.37
C SER A 86 -3.82 6.56 25.46
N THR A 87 -3.01 5.58 25.89
CA THR A 87 -2.85 4.31 25.17
C THR A 87 -4.17 3.55 25.03
N ARG A 88 -5.08 3.69 26.01
CA ARG A 88 -6.44 3.13 25.95
C ARG A 88 -7.26 3.78 24.82
N THR A 89 -7.12 5.08 24.62
CA THR A 89 -7.78 5.79 23.51
C THR A 89 -7.23 5.28 22.17
N ILE A 90 -5.91 5.04 22.08
CA ILE A 90 -5.30 4.43 20.89
C ILE A 90 -5.91 3.04 20.63
N ASP A 91 -6.05 2.20 21.66
CA ASP A 91 -6.64 0.85 21.49
C ASP A 91 -8.09 0.91 21.03
N ASN A 92 -8.87 1.87 21.54
CA ASN A 92 -10.24 2.11 21.05
C ASN A 92 -10.24 2.58 19.58
N GLY A 93 -9.32 3.46 19.20
CA GLY A 93 -9.17 3.90 17.82
C GLY A 93 -8.79 2.75 16.88
N LEU A 94 -7.84 1.91 17.28
CA LEU A 94 -7.47 0.70 16.53
C LEU A 94 -8.68 -0.23 16.32
N TYR A 95 -9.47 -0.45 17.38
CA TYR A 95 -10.71 -1.23 17.28
C TYR A 95 -11.69 -0.65 16.26
N MET A 96 -11.89 0.68 16.28
CA MET A 96 -12.77 1.37 15.33
C MET A 96 -12.25 1.28 13.89
N LEU A 97 -10.94 1.48 13.68
CA LEU A 97 -10.31 1.39 12.36
C LEU A 97 -10.40 -0.04 11.79
N VAL A 98 -10.24 -1.06 12.63
CA VAL A 98 -10.43 -2.47 12.23
C VAL A 98 -11.89 -2.75 11.90
N LYS A 99 -12.83 -2.30 12.72
CA LYS A 99 -14.28 -2.48 12.51
C LYS A 99 -14.78 -1.85 11.21
N LYS A 100 -14.10 -0.79 10.75
CA LYS A 100 -14.42 -0.06 9.51
C LYS A 100 -13.59 -0.52 8.30
N ASP A 101 -12.83 -1.61 8.42
CA ASP A 101 -11.95 -2.14 7.38
C ASP A 101 -10.93 -1.12 6.83
N ILE A 102 -10.54 -0.15 7.66
CA ILE A 102 -9.48 0.81 7.33
C ILE A 102 -8.11 0.16 7.48
N ILE A 103 -7.98 -0.66 8.53
CA ILE A 103 -6.83 -1.53 8.77
C ILE A 103 -7.33 -2.93 9.11
N PHE A 104 -6.49 -3.93 8.89
CA PHE A 104 -6.75 -5.31 9.28
C PHE A 104 -5.84 -5.69 10.45
N ARG A 105 -6.34 -6.48 11.40
CA ARG A 105 -5.51 -7.05 12.45
C ARG A 105 -5.08 -8.44 12.03
N GLU A 106 -3.77 -8.66 11.88
CA GLU A 106 -3.21 -9.96 11.51
C GLU A 106 -2.84 -10.78 12.75
N ASP A 107 -2.24 -10.12 13.75
CA ASP A 107 -1.85 -10.76 15.01
C ASP A 107 -1.79 -9.73 16.15
N VAL A 108 -1.34 -10.16 17.34
CA VAL A 108 -1.13 -9.29 18.49
C VAL A 108 -0.04 -8.27 18.18
N GLY A 109 -0.42 -7.00 18.09
CA GLY A 109 0.49 -5.91 17.75
C GLY A 109 0.91 -5.85 16.28
N LEU A 110 0.32 -6.67 15.41
CA LEU A 110 0.55 -6.64 13.98
C LEU A 110 -0.74 -6.27 13.24
N TYR A 111 -0.68 -5.18 12.50
CA TYR A 111 -1.77 -4.67 11.68
C TYR A 111 -1.34 -4.50 10.24
N LYS A 112 -2.29 -4.40 9.35
CA LYS A 112 -2.06 -4.14 7.93
C LYS A 112 -3.00 -3.06 7.43
N GLY A 113 -2.45 -2.05 6.76
CA GLY A 113 -3.25 -1.02 6.08
C GLY A 113 -4.03 -1.63 4.92
N ASN A 114 -5.30 -1.23 4.78
CA ASN A 114 -6.13 -1.71 3.67
C ASN A 114 -5.53 -1.28 2.32
N PRO A 115 -5.09 -2.19 1.45
CA PRO A 115 -4.41 -1.86 0.20
C PRO A 115 -5.34 -1.23 -0.85
N PHE A 116 -6.66 -1.23 -0.62
CA PHE A 116 -7.62 -0.49 -1.44
C PHE A 116 -7.73 0.98 -1.02
N LEU A 117 -7.28 1.33 0.19
CA LEU A 117 -7.24 2.69 0.70
C LEU A 117 -5.83 3.28 0.62
N PHE A 118 -4.85 2.51 1.06
CA PHE A 118 -3.48 2.98 1.22
C PHE A 118 -2.49 2.06 0.54
N GLY A 119 -1.39 2.64 0.06
CA GLY A 119 -0.28 1.88 -0.48
C GLY A 119 1.04 2.61 -0.33
N LYS A 120 2.09 1.88 0.02
CA LYS A 120 3.47 2.38 0.05
C LYS A 120 4.31 1.55 -0.91
N GLY A 121 5.00 2.22 -1.85
CA GLY A 121 5.85 1.54 -2.84
C GLY A 121 5.28 1.51 -4.26
N GLU A 122 5.72 0.55 -5.05
CA GLU A 122 5.38 0.39 -6.45
C GLU A 122 3.94 -0.13 -6.63
N TRP A 123 3.30 0.26 -7.75
CA TRP A 123 1.94 -0.19 -8.05
C TRP A 123 1.83 -1.71 -8.20
N ARG A 124 2.86 -2.36 -8.71
CA ARG A 124 2.93 -3.81 -8.84
C ARG A 124 2.74 -4.50 -7.50
N ASP A 125 3.52 -4.08 -6.49
CA ASP A 125 3.50 -4.66 -5.16
C ASP A 125 2.14 -4.43 -4.47
N ILE A 126 1.56 -3.23 -4.64
CA ILE A 126 0.25 -2.89 -4.10
C ILE A 126 -0.86 -3.73 -4.74
N ARG A 127 -0.77 -4.00 -6.05
CA ARG A 127 -1.72 -4.87 -6.75
C ARG A 127 -1.71 -6.29 -6.20
N GLU A 128 -0.53 -6.83 -5.89
CA GLU A 128 -0.39 -8.14 -5.26
C GLU A 128 -1.04 -8.16 -3.87
N LEU A 129 -0.83 -7.13 -3.05
CA LEU A 129 -1.50 -6.98 -1.76
C LEU A 129 -3.03 -6.93 -1.89
N ARG A 130 -3.56 -6.23 -2.89
CA ARG A 130 -5.01 -6.19 -3.18
C ARG A 130 -5.55 -7.56 -3.54
N MET A 131 -4.84 -8.31 -4.37
CA MET A 131 -5.23 -9.67 -4.73
C MET A 131 -5.29 -10.57 -3.50
N ALA A 132 -4.28 -10.52 -2.62
CA ALA A 132 -4.26 -11.31 -1.38
C ALA A 132 -5.48 -11.03 -0.49
N VAL A 133 -5.94 -9.77 -0.37
CA VAL A 133 -7.14 -9.40 0.39
C VAL A 133 -8.41 -9.97 -0.23
N VAL A 134 -8.53 -9.95 -1.56
CA VAL A 134 -9.71 -10.50 -2.27
C VAL A 134 -9.83 -12.01 -2.08
N PHE A 135 -8.71 -12.73 -2.07
CA PHE A 135 -8.69 -14.19 -1.93
C PHE A 135 -8.82 -14.68 -0.48
N ASN A 136 -8.70 -13.80 0.50
CA ASN A 136 -8.91 -14.14 1.91
C ASN A 136 -10.01 -13.29 2.56
N PRO A 137 -11.30 -13.48 2.19
CA PRO A 137 -12.41 -12.64 2.66
C PRO A 137 -12.68 -12.76 4.16
N LYS A 138 -12.11 -13.73 4.87
CA LYS A 138 -12.33 -13.94 6.32
C LYS A 138 -11.40 -13.12 7.22
N GLY A 139 -10.47 -12.30 6.64
CA GLY A 139 -9.62 -11.36 7.40
C GLY A 139 -8.68 -11.99 8.43
N GLN A 140 -8.60 -13.32 8.47
CA GLN A 140 -7.72 -14.05 9.38
C GLN A 140 -6.52 -14.57 8.60
N SER A 141 -5.35 -14.02 8.88
CA SER A 141 -4.05 -14.35 8.32
C SER A 141 -3.94 -14.22 6.80
N ILE A 142 -3.60 -13.02 6.33
CA ILE A 142 -3.08 -12.83 4.98
C ILE A 142 -1.63 -13.30 5.01
N SER A 143 -1.39 -14.55 4.63
CA SER A 143 -0.04 -15.02 4.35
C SER A 143 0.42 -14.35 3.06
N THR A 144 1.12 -13.24 3.15
CA THR A 144 1.79 -12.62 2.02
C THR A 144 3.12 -13.31 1.78
N GLU A 145 3.10 -14.43 1.09
CA GLU A 145 4.26 -14.81 0.31
C GLU A 145 4.33 -13.84 -0.87
N VAL A 146 5.30 -12.95 -0.82
CA VAL A 146 5.65 -12.11 -1.96
C VAL A 146 6.29 -13.03 -2.98
N VAL A 147 5.50 -13.52 -3.92
CA VAL A 147 6.05 -14.12 -5.14
C VAL A 147 6.77 -12.98 -5.87
N LYS A 148 8.09 -12.96 -5.81
CA LYS A 148 8.91 -12.09 -6.64
C LYS A 148 8.71 -12.53 -8.08
N GLY A 149 7.80 -11.86 -8.76
CA GLY A 149 7.50 -12.15 -10.16
C GLY A 149 8.49 -11.49 -11.10
N ASP A 150 9.54 -12.20 -11.42
CA ASP A 150 10.09 -12.16 -12.76
C ASP A 150 9.56 -13.40 -13.49
N SER A 151 8.77 -13.15 -14.53
CA SER A 151 8.13 -14.12 -15.43
C SER A 151 7.05 -15.02 -14.78
N MET A 152 5.79 -14.62 -14.91
CA MET A 152 4.66 -15.52 -14.70
C MET A 152 4.83 -16.74 -15.62
N THR A 153 4.89 -17.92 -15.03
CA THR A 153 4.87 -19.17 -15.78
C THR A 153 3.51 -19.35 -16.48
N GLN A 154 3.49 -20.16 -17.51
CA GLN A 154 2.25 -20.44 -18.25
C GLN A 154 1.17 -21.06 -17.37
N GLU A 155 1.57 -21.82 -16.32
CA GLU A 155 0.70 -22.40 -15.31
C GLU A 155 0.05 -21.35 -14.40
N GLU A 156 0.81 -20.32 -14.01
CA GLU A 156 0.28 -19.21 -13.21
C GLU A 156 -0.75 -18.37 -13.97
N ARG A 157 -0.57 -18.22 -15.29
CA ARG A 157 -1.57 -17.55 -16.15
C ARG A 157 -2.87 -18.35 -16.22
N ILE A 158 -2.77 -19.68 -16.38
CA ILE A 158 -3.92 -20.59 -16.43
C ILE A 158 -4.65 -20.57 -15.07
N LEU A 159 -3.91 -20.55 -13.96
CA LEU A 159 -4.47 -20.48 -12.62
C LEU A 159 -5.21 -19.15 -12.40
N GLN A 160 -4.63 -18.02 -12.82
CA GLN A 160 -5.27 -16.71 -12.74
C GLN A 160 -6.56 -16.63 -13.57
N GLU A 161 -6.56 -17.25 -14.75
CA GLU A 161 -7.74 -17.26 -15.61
C GLU A 161 -8.86 -18.14 -15.04
N ALA A 162 -8.52 -19.29 -14.47
CA ALA A 162 -9.44 -20.18 -13.76
C ALA A 162 -10.07 -19.48 -12.53
N ILE A 163 -9.27 -18.75 -11.76
CA ILE A 163 -9.71 -17.98 -10.59
C ILE A 163 -10.66 -16.85 -11.02
N LYS A 164 -10.33 -16.11 -12.08
CA LYS A 164 -11.17 -15.04 -12.65
C LYS A 164 -12.54 -15.55 -13.10
N ASN A 165 -12.56 -16.75 -13.67
CA ASN A 165 -13.79 -17.41 -14.10
C ASN A 165 -14.64 -17.90 -12.90
N ASN A 166 -14.02 -18.40 -11.85
CA ASN A 166 -14.72 -18.78 -10.61
C ASN A 166 -15.33 -17.58 -9.88
N ILE A 167 -14.63 -16.44 -9.82
CA ILE A 167 -15.20 -15.20 -9.24
C ILE A 167 -16.41 -14.73 -10.06
N LYS A 168 -16.34 -14.81 -11.38
CA LYS A 168 -17.45 -14.43 -12.26
C LYS A 168 -18.67 -15.34 -12.06
N PHE A 169 -18.45 -16.64 -11.80
CA PHE A 169 -19.47 -17.60 -11.47
C PHE A 169 -20.12 -17.31 -10.10
N LEU A 170 -19.30 -17.08 -9.05
CA LEU A 170 -19.78 -16.74 -7.72
C LEU A 170 -20.59 -15.45 -7.68
N ASN A 171 -20.17 -14.42 -8.38
CA ASN A 171 -20.92 -13.16 -8.50
C ASN A 171 -22.27 -13.35 -9.21
N ARG A 172 -22.36 -14.26 -10.17
CA ARG A 172 -23.65 -14.65 -10.78
C ARG A 172 -24.57 -15.36 -9.79
N VAL A 173 -24.04 -16.31 -9.01
CA VAL A 173 -24.82 -17.08 -8.03
C VAL A 173 -25.34 -16.16 -6.90
N VAL A 174 -24.49 -15.24 -6.41
CA VAL A 174 -24.91 -14.26 -5.38
C VAL A 174 -25.94 -13.27 -5.94
N GLY A 175 -25.86 -12.90 -7.21
CA GLY A 175 -26.87 -12.06 -7.87
C GLY A 175 -28.24 -12.71 -8.01
N TYR A 176 -28.31 -14.04 -8.07
CA TYR A 176 -29.57 -14.79 -8.13
C TYR A 176 -30.21 -15.03 -6.76
N LEU A 177 -29.46 -14.88 -5.65
CA LEU A 177 -29.96 -15.07 -4.29
C LEU A 177 -30.52 -13.78 -3.66
N ASN A 178 -30.38 -12.65 -4.33
CA ASN A 178 -30.86 -11.33 -3.89
C ASN A 178 -32.01 -10.78 -4.75
N CYS A 179 -32.70 -11.63 -5.53
CA CYS A 179 -33.94 -11.32 -6.21
C CYS A 179 -35.13 -12.02 -5.57
#